data_293669942aa394d6e720e7e62b9319cd
#
_entry.id   293669942aa394d6e720e7e62b9319cd
#
_cell.length_a   1.000
_cell.length_b   1.000
_cell.length_c   1.000
_cell.angle_alpha   90.00
_cell.angle_beta   90.00
_cell.angle_gamma   90.00
#
_symmetry.space_group_name_H-M   'P 1'
#
loop_
_entity.id
_entity.type
_entity.pdbx_description
1 polymer ?
#
loop_
_entity_poly.entity_id
_entity_poly.type
_entity_poly.pdbx_seq_one_letter_code
_entity_poly.pdbx_strand_id
1 'polypeptide(L)'
;MEAYRTAYVYVREAFAGTLKETDYGYSFQYDKEYLESQGSTAVSLTLPKREEEYTSNHLFAFFDGLIPEGWLLNVVARNWKMDRNDRFGILLVACRDPIGNVSIREVRS
;
A
#
# COMPACT_ATOMS: atom_id res chain seq x y z
N MET A 1 9.41 -0.22 -22.09
CA MET A 1 9.29 0.71 -20.98
C MET A 1 8.50 0.11 -19.84
N GLU A 2 9.08 0.16 -18.66
CA GLU A 2 8.43 -0.33 -17.47
C GLU A 2 7.55 0.75 -16.86
N ALA A 3 6.36 0.33 -16.48
CA ALA A 3 5.45 1.24 -15.81
C ALA A 3 5.24 0.69 -14.41
N TYR A 4 6.09 1.12 -13.48
CA TYR A 4 5.91 0.71 -12.10
C TYR A 4 4.76 1.51 -11.50
N ARG A 5 3.94 0.81 -10.74
CA ARG A 5 2.78 1.44 -10.13
C ARG A 5 3.18 2.10 -8.82
N THR A 6 2.49 3.19 -8.52
CA THR A 6 2.71 3.96 -7.31
C THR A 6 1.36 4.14 -6.62
N ALA A 7 1.36 4.07 -5.30
CA ALA A 7 0.15 4.25 -4.52
C ALA A 7 0.40 5.19 -3.36
N TYR A 8 -0.58 6.02 -3.05
CA TYR A 8 -0.57 6.85 -1.86
C TYR A 8 -1.25 6.11 -0.72
N VAL A 9 -0.64 6.13 0.44
CA VAL A 9 -1.14 5.48 1.63
C VAL A 9 -1.67 6.55 2.58
N TYR A 10 -2.90 6.37 3.05
CA TYR A 10 -3.55 7.30 3.95
C TYR A 10 -3.85 6.63 5.27
N VAL A 11 -3.68 7.38 6.37
CA VAL A 11 -4.07 6.94 7.70
C VAL A 11 -5.08 7.95 8.19
N ARG A 12 -6.31 7.50 8.47
CA ARG A 12 -7.40 8.39 8.90
C ARG A 12 -7.56 9.57 7.95
N GLU A 13 -7.45 9.26 6.65
CA GLU A 13 -7.60 10.25 5.57
C GLU A 13 -6.44 11.25 5.47
N ALA A 14 -5.40 11.10 6.29
CA ALA A 14 -4.20 11.92 6.16
C ALA A 14 -3.18 11.19 5.28
N PHE A 15 -2.60 11.90 4.32
CA PHE A 15 -1.60 11.33 3.44
C PHE A 15 -0.36 10.97 4.26
N ALA A 16 -0.05 9.68 4.36
CA ALA A 16 1.01 9.20 5.21
C ALA A 16 2.29 8.87 4.46
N GLY A 17 2.19 8.42 3.22
CA GLY A 17 3.39 8.06 2.48
C GLY A 17 3.08 7.46 1.13
N THR A 18 4.14 7.00 0.47
CA THR A 18 4.06 6.50 -0.90
C THR A 18 4.61 5.07 -0.96
N LEU A 19 3.80 4.18 -1.53
CA LEU A 19 4.18 2.78 -1.76
C LEU A 19 4.40 2.60 -3.25
N LYS A 20 5.56 2.05 -3.63
CA LYS A 20 5.93 1.92 -5.04
C LYS A 20 6.40 0.52 -5.37
N GLU A 21 6.14 0.12 -6.61
CA GLU A 21 6.86 -1.01 -7.20
C GLU A 21 8.21 -0.50 -7.69
N THR A 22 9.23 -1.35 -7.60
CA THR A 22 10.58 -1.00 -8.05
C THR A 22 11.16 -2.16 -8.83
N ASP A 23 12.35 -1.96 -9.41
CA ASP A 23 13.06 -3.02 -10.12
C ASP A 23 13.31 -4.24 -9.25
N TYR A 24 13.47 -4.04 -7.95
CA TYR A 24 13.88 -5.11 -7.03
C TYR A 24 12.75 -5.53 -6.08
N GLY A 25 11.57 -4.93 -6.24
CA GLY A 25 10.45 -5.27 -5.38
C GLY A 25 9.59 -4.07 -5.07
N TYR A 26 9.67 -3.58 -3.84
CA TYR A 26 8.79 -2.52 -3.36
C TYR A 26 9.54 -1.56 -2.48
N SER A 27 9.03 -0.32 -2.42
CA SER A 27 9.53 0.67 -1.47
C SER A 27 8.37 1.39 -0.82
N PHE A 28 8.56 1.84 0.40
CA PHE A 28 7.60 2.67 1.11
C PHE A 28 8.35 3.78 1.82
N GLN A 29 7.88 5.01 1.65
CA GLN A 29 8.49 6.15 2.31
C GLN A 29 7.41 7.03 2.89
N TYR A 30 7.57 7.39 4.15
CA TYR A 30 6.65 8.31 4.82
C TYR A 30 6.75 9.70 4.21
N ASP A 31 5.62 10.39 4.16
CA ASP A 31 5.59 11.78 3.78
C ASP A 31 6.19 12.63 4.89
N LYS A 32 7.03 13.60 4.53
CA LYS A 32 7.73 14.42 5.50
C LYS A 32 6.77 15.19 6.39
N GLU A 33 5.74 15.79 5.79
CA GLU A 33 4.76 16.55 6.58
C GLU A 33 4.00 15.64 7.54
N TYR A 34 3.71 14.41 7.10
CA TYR A 34 3.04 13.48 7.98
C TYR A 34 3.91 13.12 9.17
N LEU A 35 5.21 12.92 8.93
CA LEU A 35 6.14 12.59 10.02
C LEU A 35 6.20 13.71 11.04
N GLU A 36 6.12 14.95 10.59
CA GLU A 36 6.21 16.12 11.47
C GLU A 36 4.89 16.48 12.11
N SER A 37 3.80 15.89 11.65
CA SER A 37 2.46 16.20 12.12
C SER A 37 2.27 15.68 13.54
N GLN A 38 1.78 16.54 14.40
CA GLN A 38 1.52 16.17 15.78
C GLN A 38 0.39 15.16 15.83
N GLY A 39 0.60 14.08 16.58
CA GLY A 39 -0.41 13.05 16.71
C GLY A 39 -0.43 12.03 15.60
N SER A 40 0.46 12.15 14.61
CA SER A 40 0.51 11.15 13.55
C SER A 40 1.04 9.84 14.10
N THR A 41 0.51 8.74 13.57
CA THR A 41 0.91 7.41 14.00
C THR A 41 1.57 6.66 12.86
N ALA A 42 2.37 5.65 13.20
CA ALA A 42 2.93 4.77 12.18
C ALA A 42 1.81 4.06 11.45
N VAL A 43 2.03 3.76 10.17
CA VAL A 43 1.08 2.99 9.38
C VAL A 43 0.91 1.61 10.01
N SER A 44 2.00 1.06 10.55
CA SER A 44 2.02 -0.26 11.14
C SER A 44 3.15 -0.34 12.15
N LEU A 45 3.02 -1.24 13.12
CA LEU A 45 4.10 -1.50 14.06
C LEU A 45 5.36 -1.98 13.36
N THR A 46 5.22 -2.62 12.21
CA THR A 46 6.38 -3.12 11.46
C THR A 46 6.95 -2.07 10.51
N LEU A 47 6.31 -0.91 10.43
CA LEU A 47 6.77 0.21 9.60
C LEU A 47 6.80 1.48 10.46
N PRO A 48 7.68 1.54 11.46
CA PRO A 48 7.76 2.73 12.31
C PRO A 48 8.05 3.98 11.51
N LYS A 49 7.62 5.12 12.02
CA LYS A 49 7.86 6.40 11.36
C LYS A 49 9.36 6.66 11.28
N ARG A 50 9.83 6.99 10.07
CA ARG A 50 11.24 7.38 9.85
C ARG A 50 11.32 8.08 8.50
N GLU A 51 12.39 8.86 8.32
CA GLU A 51 12.59 9.56 7.05
C GLU A 51 13.12 8.65 5.96
N GLU A 52 13.92 7.64 6.34
CA GLU A 52 14.53 6.75 5.36
C GLU A 52 13.49 5.85 4.70
N GLU A 53 13.70 5.63 3.43
CA GLU A 53 12.84 4.75 2.67
C GLU A 53 12.97 3.31 3.13
N TYR A 54 11.85 2.61 3.21
CA TYR A 54 11.82 1.17 3.39
C TYR A 54 11.89 0.49 2.03
N THR A 55 12.66 -0.58 1.92
CA THR A 55 12.72 -1.37 0.70
C THR A 55 12.57 -2.85 1.03
N SER A 56 12.02 -3.61 0.09
CA SER A 56 11.81 -5.04 0.28
C SER A 56 11.65 -5.69 -1.08
N ASN A 57 12.12 -6.93 -1.22
CA ASN A 57 11.90 -7.67 -2.46
C ASN A 57 10.53 -8.34 -2.48
N HIS A 58 9.77 -8.23 -1.38
CA HIS A 58 8.39 -8.71 -1.30
C HIS A 58 7.51 -7.56 -0.85
N LEU A 59 6.21 -7.64 -1.15
CA LEU A 59 5.28 -6.65 -0.62
C LEU A 59 5.36 -6.70 0.91
N PHE A 60 5.46 -5.54 1.53
CA PHE A 60 5.60 -5.45 2.99
C PHE A 60 4.47 -6.21 3.67
N ALA A 61 4.82 -6.93 4.74
CA ALA A 61 3.87 -7.81 5.41
C ALA A 61 2.57 -7.10 5.80
N PHE A 62 2.68 -5.85 6.25
CA PHE A 62 1.48 -5.10 6.63
C PHE A 62 0.53 -4.95 5.44
N PHE A 63 1.05 -4.53 4.29
CA PHE A 63 0.21 -4.33 3.11
C PHE A 63 -0.30 -5.65 2.56
N ASP A 64 0.56 -6.66 2.54
CA ASP A 64 0.14 -7.97 2.06
C ASP A 64 -0.99 -8.53 2.92
N GLY A 65 -0.96 -8.24 4.22
CA GLY A 65 -2.00 -8.69 5.13
C GLY A 65 -3.34 -8.01 4.93
N LEU A 66 -3.39 -6.91 4.18
CA LEU A 66 -4.67 -6.25 3.86
C LEU A 66 -5.37 -6.90 2.67
N ILE A 67 -4.66 -7.78 1.95
CA ILE A 67 -5.22 -8.42 0.76
C ILE A 67 -6.12 -9.57 1.20
N PRO A 68 -7.34 -9.66 0.66
CA PRO A 68 -8.22 -10.76 1.01
C PRO A 68 -7.63 -12.10 0.57
N GLU A 69 -8.04 -13.17 1.25
CA GLU A 69 -7.53 -14.49 0.97
C GLU A 69 -8.68 -15.44 0.63
N GLY A 70 -8.32 -16.62 0.14
CA GLY A 70 -9.26 -17.68 -0.14
C GLY A 70 -10.27 -17.29 -1.20
N TRP A 71 -11.54 -17.66 -0.99
CA TRP A 71 -12.56 -17.41 -1.98
C TRP A 71 -12.82 -15.92 -2.20
N LEU A 72 -12.59 -15.11 -1.18
CA LEU A 72 -12.80 -13.66 -1.32
C LEU A 72 -11.78 -13.06 -2.29
N LEU A 73 -10.55 -13.55 -2.26
CA LEU A 73 -9.54 -13.14 -3.23
C LEU A 73 -9.99 -13.50 -4.64
N ASN A 74 -10.54 -14.69 -4.81
CA ASN A 74 -11.02 -15.12 -6.12
C ASN A 74 -12.16 -14.23 -6.60
N VAL A 75 -13.06 -13.84 -5.70
CA VAL A 75 -14.18 -12.96 -6.04
C VAL A 75 -13.67 -11.60 -6.50
N VAL A 76 -12.73 -11.02 -5.75
CA VAL A 76 -12.16 -9.72 -6.11
C VAL A 76 -11.46 -9.80 -7.46
N ALA A 77 -10.62 -10.80 -7.65
CA ALA A 77 -9.87 -10.94 -8.89
C ALA A 77 -10.81 -11.10 -10.08
N ARG A 78 -11.88 -11.91 -9.94
CA ARG A 78 -12.84 -12.13 -11.00
C ARG A 78 -13.63 -10.87 -11.33
N ASN A 79 -14.11 -10.19 -10.30
CA ASN A 79 -14.94 -9.01 -10.51
C ASN A 79 -14.18 -7.88 -11.18
N TRP A 80 -12.88 -7.78 -10.92
CA TRP A 80 -12.04 -6.72 -11.47
C TRP A 80 -11.20 -7.21 -12.64
N LYS A 81 -11.39 -8.49 -13.05
CA LYS A 81 -10.68 -9.12 -14.18
C LYS A 81 -9.17 -8.99 -13.98
N MET A 82 -8.70 -9.34 -12.81
CA MET A 82 -7.32 -9.21 -12.43
C MET A 82 -6.67 -10.57 -12.23
N ASP A 83 -5.36 -10.61 -12.40
CA ASP A 83 -4.57 -11.77 -12.05
C ASP A 83 -4.52 -11.86 -10.51
N ARG A 84 -4.98 -12.99 -9.97
CA ARG A 84 -5.00 -13.18 -8.53
C ARG A 84 -3.60 -13.20 -7.92
N ASN A 85 -2.58 -13.38 -8.75
CA ASN A 85 -1.19 -13.37 -8.28
C ASN A 85 -0.58 -11.97 -8.31
N ASP A 86 -1.31 -10.99 -8.83
CA ASP A 86 -0.87 -9.60 -8.85
C ASP A 86 -1.21 -8.96 -7.50
N ARG A 87 -0.35 -9.18 -6.51
CA ARG A 87 -0.62 -8.74 -5.14
C ARG A 87 -0.83 -7.23 -5.05
N PHE A 88 0.02 -6.46 -5.73
CA PHE A 88 -0.09 -5.01 -5.67
C PHE A 88 -1.39 -4.53 -6.30
N GLY A 89 -1.77 -5.10 -7.43
CA GLY A 89 -3.02 -4.74 -8.09
C GLY A 89 -4.23 -5.06 -7.21
N ILE A 90 -4.24 -6.23 -6.59
CA ILE A 90 -5.33 -6.62 -5.68
C ILE A 90 -5.38 -5.65 -4.50
N LEU A 91 -4.22 -5.29 -3.96
CA LEU A 91 -4.14 -4.34 -2.85
C LEU A 91 -4.81 -3.01 -3.22
N LEU A 92 -4.51 -2.51 -4.42
CA LEU A 92 -5.06 -1.23 -4.88
C LEU A 92 -6.57 -1.27 -4.97
N VAL A 93 -7.14 -2.41 -5.35
CA VAL A 93 -8.59 -2.56 -5.45
C VAL A 93 -9.19 -2.76 -4.05
N ALA A 94 -8.59 -3.61 -3.25
CA ALA A 94 -9.15 -4.00 -1.95
C ALA A 94 -9.15 -2.86 -0.95
N CYS A 95 -8.17 -1.95 -1.06
CA CYS A 95 -7.98 -0.90 -0.06
C CYS A 95 -8.37 0.49 -0.53
N ARG A 96 -9.17 0.57 -1.60
CA ARG A 96 -9.73 1.86 -2.03
C ARG A 96 -10.57 2.46 -0.93
N ASP A 97 -11.33 1.61 -0.25
CA ASP A 97 -12.05 2.01 0.96
C ASP A 97 -11.19 1.63 2.16
N PRO A 98 -11.28 2.39 3.25
CA PRO A 98 -10.43 2.10 4.39
C PRO A 98 -10.63 0.70 4.96
N ILE A 99 -9.52 0.09 5.34
CA ILE A 99 -9.53 -1.13 6.14
C ILE A 99 -8.91 -0.71 7.47
N GLY A 100 -9.73 -0.67 8.50
CA GLY A 100 -9.31 -0.04 9.73
C GLY A 100 -9.10 1.45 9.50
N ASN A 101 -7.90 1.95 9.78
CA ASN A 101 -7.55 3.35 9.61
C ASN A 101 -6.84 3.63 8.29
N VAL A 102 -6.59 2.60 7.49
CA VAL A 102 -5.70 2.72 6.33
C VAL A 102 -6.47 2.58 5.03
N SER A 103 -6.20 3.47 4.08
CA SER A 103 -6.70 3.34 2.72
C SER A 103 -5.53 3.56 1.76
N ILE A 104 -5.67 3.02 0.55
CA ILE A 104 -4.60 3.06 -0.44
C ILE A 104 -5.22 3.44 -1.78
N ARG A 105 -4.62 4.43 -2.44
CA ARG A 105 -5.13 4.91 -3.72
C ARG A 105 -4.02 4.92 -4.75
N GLU A 106 -4.33 4.38 -5.91
CA GLU A 106 -3.38 4.37 -7.01
C GLU A 106 -3.13 5.78 -7.50
N VAL A 107 -1.86 6.10 -7.75
CA VAL A 107 -1.49 7.37 -8.36
C VAL A 107 -1.61 7.21 -9.86
N ARG A 108 -2.39 8.08 -10.48
CA ARG A 108 -2.54 8.10 -11.92
C ARG A 108 -1.80 9.29 -12.48
N SER A 109 -0.97 9.03 -13.46
CA SER A 109 -0.23 10.09 -14.15
C SER A 109 -1.00 10.58 -15.36
#